data_0e3b6a1a040e33e1c4f8b19266fd8d3d
#
_entry.id   0e3b6a1a040e33e1c4f8b19266fd8d3d
#
_cell.length_a   1.000
_cell.length_b   1.000
_cell.length_c   1.000
_cell.angle_alpha   90.00
_cell.angle_beta   90.00
_cell.angle_gamma   90.00
#
_symmetry.space_group_name_H-M   'P 1'
#
loop_
_entity.id
_entity.type
_entity.pdbx_description
1 polymer ?
#
loop_
_entity_poly.entity_id
_entity_poly.type
_entity_poly.pdbx_seq_one_letter_code
_entity_poly.pdbx_strand_id
1 'polypeptide(L)'
;MAHDPWNLGIALSGGTLKAAAHIGVLSALEQLGVRPDAIAGTSAGSLVGTLYAYGYSCEDLERLVRSFPGWRLMDYGFPVAQSLVALAANRLGIRAKREPLPPGLLRGVRFQAYIERLLKHRRPQIPIFVLAADLISGRPVVFTPNHVRLDAVEHTDAMARAVAGSCALPGVFPPVEHGPYLLVDGAMRHYVPVSVLRQMGCRRILAVNLYRLPNPFHPKTLIDVFLRAFDILLRESIDNDLDAPSVFLLEPDLSGVKGHPFERLPAYIQAGRACAQDHADAVLSFVRS
;
A
#
# COMPACT_ATOMS: atom_id res chain seq x y z
N MET A 1 -11.06 24.15 16.45
CA MET A 1 -12.04 23.25 17.13
C MET A 1 -11.37 21.90 17.25
N ALA A 2 -11.16 21.37 18.46
CA ALA A 2 -10.63 20.04 18.65
C ALA A 2 -11.60 19.04 17.97
N HIS A 3 -11.11 18.26 17.05
CA HIS A 3 -11.86 17.16 16.43
C HIS A 3 -12.11 16.12 17.52
N ASP A 4 -13.34 15.65 17.69
CA ASP A 4 -13.59 14.51 18.56
C ASP A 4 -12.73 13.33 18.07
N PRO A 5 -11.96 12.67 18.96
CA PRO A 5 -11.07 11.59 18.54
C PRO A 5 -11.89 10.44 17.93
N TRP A 6 -11.41 9.91 16.80
CA TRP A 6 -12.00 8.72 16.21
C TRP A 6 -11.83 7.52 17.15
N ASN A 7 -12.89 6.73 17.29
CA ASN A 7 -12.85 5.59 18.19
C ASN A 7 -11.98 4.45 17.61
N LEU A 8 -12.19 4.10 16.33
CA LEU A 8 -11.55 2.97 15.68
C LEU A 8 -10.90 3.36 14.36
N GLY A 9 -9.58 3.16 14.25
CA GLY A 9 -8.84 3.20 13.00
C GLY A 9 -8.49 1.81 12.48
N ILE A 10 -8.36 1.65 11.16
CA ILE A 10 -7.79 0.44 10.55
C ILE A 10 -6.53 0.82 9.78
N ALA A 11 -5.39 0.21 10.16
CA ALA A 11 -4.11 0.35 9.48
C ALA A 11 -3.87 -0.84 8.54
N LEU A 12 -3.74 -0.58 7.24
CA LEU A 12 -3.53 -1.59 6.19
C LEU A 12 -2.08 -1.52 5.69
N SER A 13 -1.33 -2.57 5.93
CA SER A 13 0.08 -2.67 5.53
C SER A 13 0.28 -2.70 4.02
N GLY A 14 1.51 -2.46 3.57
CA GLY A 14 1.96 -2.85 2.24
C GLY A 14 1.82 -4.36 2.00
N GLY A 15 2.16 -4.83 0.80
CA GLY A 15 2.13 -6.28 0.56
C GLY A 15 1.95 -6.68 -0.90
N THR A 16 2.03 -5.76 -1.84
CA THR A 16 1.81 -6.03 -3.28
C THR A 16 0.50 -6.81 -3.51
N LEU A 17 0.52 -7.95 -4.20
CA LEU A 17 -0.66 -8.78 -4.45
C LEU A 17 -1.28 -9.41 -3.18
N LYS A 18 -0.48 -9.59 -2.12
CA LYS A 18 -0.96 -10.08 -0.82
C LYS A 18 -1.99 -9.14 -0.20
N ALA A 19 -2.00 -7.86 -0.58
CA ALA A 19 -2.98 -6.88 -0.11
C ALA A 19 -4.43 -7.26 -0.40
N ALA A 20 -4.69 -8.22 -1.28
CA ALA A 20 -6.02 -8.82 -1.42
C ALA A 20 -6.53 -9.42 -0.09
N ALA A 21 -5.65 -9.83 0.84
CA ALA A 21 -6.05 -10.30 2.16
C ALA A 21 -6.75 -9.22 3.00
N HIS A 22 -6.41 -7.94 2.81
CA HIS A 22 -7.10 -6.84 3.48
C HIS A 22 -8.60 -6.82 3.16
N ILE A 23 -8.99 -7.19 1.92
CA ILE A 23 -10.41 -7.28 1.53
C ILE A 23 -11.12 -8.35 2.37
N GLY A 24 -10.48 -9.50 2.58
CA GLY A 24 -11.01 -10.57 3.42
C GLY A 24 -11.17 -10.14 4.87
N VAL A 25 -10.16 -9.45 5.44
CA VAL A 25 -10.24 -8.89 6.80
C VAL A 25 -11.38 -7.88 6.90
N LEU A 26 -11.46 -6.90 6.01
CA LEU A 26 -12.54 -5.91 6.01
C LEU A 26 -13.93 -6.55 5.90
N SER A 27 -14.07 -7.56 5.02
CA SER A 27 -15.31 -8.31 4.86
C SER A 27 -15.74 -9.04 6.16
N ALA A 28 -14.80 -9.67 6.86
CA ALA A 28 -15.10 -10.33 8.14
C ALA A 28 -15.45 -9.32 9.23
N LEU A 29 -14.74 -8.19 9.29
CA LEU A 29 -15.05 -7.10 10.25
C LEU A 29 -16.44 -6.51 10.01
N GLU A 30 -16.87 -6.30 8.75
CA GLU A 30 -18.22 -5.87 8.42
C GLU A 30 -19.28 -6.88 8.89
N GLN A 31 -19.04 -8.19 8.72
CA GLN A 31 -19.92 -9.25 9.20
C GLN A 31 -20.04 -9.27 10.73
N LEU A 32 -18.99 -8.87 11.45
CA LEU A 32 -18.99 -8.70 12.90
C LEU A 32 -19.62 -7.36 13.36
N GLY A 33 -20.09 -6.52 12.42
CA GLY A 33 -20.62 -5.20 12.72
C GLY A 33 -19.54 -4.17 13.08
N VAL A 34 -18.25 -4.46 12.83
CA VAL A 34 -17.13 -3.58 13.11
C VAL A 34 -16.84 -2.73 11.88
N ARG A 35 -16.97 -1.41 12.03
CA ARG A 35 -16.68 -0.44 10.98
C ARG A 35 -15.66 0.59 11.46
N PRO A 36 -14.65 0.93 10.64
CA PRO A 36 -13.67 1.93 11.01
C PRO A 36 -14.24 3.36 10.87
N ASP A 37 -13.82 4.25 11.76
CA ASP A 37 -14.04 5.69 11.64
C ASP A 37 -13.00 6.32 10.70
N ALA A 38 -11.80 5.70 10.58
CA ALA A 38 -10.72 6.16 9.71
C ALA A 38 -9.88 4.98 9.22
N ILE A 39 -9.27 5.11 8.05
CA ILE A 39 -8.35 4.13 7.50
C ILE A 39 -7.02 4.80 7.18
N ALA A 40 -5.91 4.11 7.46
CA ALA A 40 -4.60 4.44 6.91
C ALA A 40 -4.07 3.27 6.10
N GLY A 41 -3.43 3.55 4.98
CA GLY A 41 -2.88 2.51 4.13
C GLY A 41 -1.50 2.86 3.57
N THR A 42 -0.67 1.84 3.42
CA THR A 42 0.65 1.92 2.80
C THR A 42 0.68 1.04 1.56
N SER A 43 1.27 1.53 0.45
CA SER A 43 1.45 0.75 -0.77
C SER A 43 0.11 0.13 -1.25
N ALA A 44 0.07 -1.15 -1.56
CA ALA A 44 -1.15 -1.83 -1.98
C ALA A 44 -2.27 -1.79 -0.91
N GLY A 45 -1.94 -1.66 0.39
CA GLY A 45 -2.93 -1.40 1.44
C GLY A 45 -3.58 -0.02 1.30
N SER A 46 -2.86 0.99 0.81
CA SER A 46 -3.43 2.30 0.50
C SER A 46 -4.44 2.22 -0.64
N LEU A 47 -4.20 1.37 -1.65
CA LEU A 47 -5.15 1.15 -2.74
C LEU A 47 -6.45 0.51 -2.22
N VAL A 48 -6.35 -0.59 -1.47
CA VAL A 48 -7.52 -1.27 -0.89
C VAL A 48 -8.28 -0.33 0.04
N GLY A 49 -7.58 0.34 0.96
CA GLY A 49 -8.18 1.28 1.90
C GLY A 49 -8.86 2.46 1.21
N THR A 50 -8.24 3.02 0.16
CA THR A 50 -8.83 4.12 -0.62
C THR A 50 -10.10 3.66 -1.33
N LEU A 51 -10.09 2.51 -2.00
CA LEU A 51 -11.28 2.01 -2.68
C LEU A 51 -12.42 1.75 -1.68
N TYR A 52 -12.12 1.13 -0.54
CA TYR A 52 -13.10 0.91 0.52
C TYR A 52 -13.65 2.25 1.07
N ALA A 53 -12.77 3.19 1.38
CA ALA A 53 -13.17 4.52 1.84
C ALA A 53 -14.02 5.28 0.82
N TYR A 54 -13.83 5.03 -0.48
CA TYR A 54 -14.63 5.61 -1.58
C TYR A 54 -15.92 4.82 -1.87
N GLY A 55 -16.34 3.98 -0.92
CA GLY A 55 -17.65 3.32 -0.94
C GLY A 55 -17.73 2.09 -1.87
N TYR A 56 -16.60 1.44 -2.15
CA TYR A 56 -16.63 0.09 -2.70
C TYR A 56 -16.96 -0.89 -1.59
N SER A 57 -18.02 -1.69 -1.76
CA SER A 57 -18.30 -2.80 -0.84
C SER A 57 -17.19 -3.85 -0.93
N CYS A 58 -17.07 -4.70 0.10
CA CYS A 58 -16.13 -5.82 0.03
C CYS A 58 -16.42 -6.76 -1.14
N GLU A 59 -17.70 -6.93 -1.54
CA GLU A 59 -18.07 -7.68 -2.73
C GLU A 59 -17.60 -7.01 -4.03
N ASP A 60 -17.69 -5.67 -4.11
CA ASP A 60 -17.15 -4.92 -5.26
C ASP A 60 -15.65 -5.11 -5.37
N LEU A 61 -14.92 -5.03 -4.24
CA LEU A 61 -13.49 -5.24 -4.19
C LEU A 61 -13.10 -6.67 -4.61
N GLU A 62 -13.85 -7.69 -4.17
CA GLU A 62 -13.64 -9.07 -4.63
C GLU A 62 -13.89 -9.23 -6.13
N ARG A 63 -14.93 -8.57 -6.68
CA ARG A 63 -15.19 -8.55 -8.13
C ARG A 63 -14.07 -7.88 -8.90
N LEU A 64 -13.55 -6.75 -8.39
CA LEU A 64 -12.38 -6.08 -8.98
C LEU A 64 -11.14 -6.98 -8.98
N VAL A 65 -10.91 -7.74 -7.92
CA VAL A 65 -9.80 -8.71 -7.84
C VAL A 65 -9.97 -9.81 -8.88
N ARG A 66 -11.17 -10.37 -9.05
CA ARG A 66 -11.44 -11.42 -10.07
C ARG A 66 -11.28 -10.91 -11.50
N SER A 67 -11.62 -9.63 -11.73
CA SER A 67 -11.50 -8.97 -13.04
C SER A 67 -10.20 -8.17 -13.19
N PHE A 68 -9.25 -8.34 -12.24
CA PHE A 68 -8.03 -7.56 -12.23
C PHE A 68 -7.23 -7.76 -13.52
N PRO A 69 -6.88 -6.67 -14.23
CA PRO A 69 -6.24 -6.77 -15.54
C PRO A 69 -4.85 -7.41 -15.52
N GLY A 70 -4.27 -7.61 -14.33
CA GLY A 70 -3.00 -8.29 -14.14
C GLY A 70 -1.87 -7.67 -14.97
N TRP A 71 -1.27 -8.49 -15.83
CA TRP A 71 -0.14 -8.09 -16.67
C TRP A 71 -0.44 -6.92 -17.62
N ARG A 72 -1.70 -6.66 -17.97
CA ARG A 72 -2.09 -5.54 -18.85
C ARG A 72 -1.84 -4.17 -18.22
N LEU A 73 -1.74 -4.09 -16.88
CA LEU A 73 -1.36 -2.86 -16.16
C LEU A 73 0.15 -2.65 -16.12
N MET A 74 0.92 -3.70 -16.45
CA MET A 74 2.37 -3.62 -16.46
C MET A 74 2.85 -3.03 -17.78
N ASP A 75 3.00 -1.69 -17.77
CA ASP A 75 3.56 -0.94 -18.88
C ASP A 75 5.09 -0.94 -18.81
N TYR A 76 5.70 -2.02 -19.32
CA TYR A 76 7.15 -2.16 -19.33
C TYR A 76 7.81 -0.96 -20.01
N GLY A 77 8.70 -0.30 -19.26
CA GLY A 77 9.32 0.97 -19.67
C GLY A 77 10.79 0.88 -20.03
N PHE A 78 11.32 -0.35 -20.18
CA PHE A 78 12.74 -0.55 -20.36
C PHE A 78 13.15 -0.33 -21.84
N PRO A 79 13.72 0.82 -22.20
CA PRO A 79 14.40 0.97 -23.49
C PRO A 79 15.80 0.35 -23.38
N VAL A 80 15.88 -0.99 -23.20
CA VAL A 80 17.17 -1.73 -23.13
C VAL A 80 18.06 -1.35 -24.30
N ALA A 81 17.49 -1.23 -25.50
CA ALA A 81 18.21 -0.83 -26.68
C ALA A 81 18.78 0.60 -26.57
N GLN A 82 18.01 1.58 -26.06
CA GLN A 82 18.46 2.97 -25.92
C GLN A 82 19.54 3.09 -24.82
N SER A 83 19.39 2.36 -23.70
CA SER A 83 20.39 2.33 -22.63
C SER A 83 21.70 1.69 -23.09
N LEU A 84 21.65 0.60 -23.88
CA LEU A 84 22.82 -0.04 -24.45
C LEU A 84 23.50 0.87 -25.50
N VAL A 85 22.73 1.54 -26.35
CA VAL A 85 23.24 2.52 -27.32
C VAL A 85 23.89 3.70 -26.62
N ALA A 86 23.29 4.23 -25.53
CA ALA A 86 23.86 5.32 -24.75
C ALA A 86 25.17 4.90 -24.03
N LEU A 87 25.23 3.65 -23.53
CA LEU A 87 26.45 3.10 -22.92
C LEU A 87 27.57 2.93 -23.97
N ALA A 88 27.25 2.43 -25.15
CA ALA A 88 28.19 2.27 -26.26
C ALA A 88 28.70 3.63 -26.80
N ALA A 89 27.80 4.61 -26.95
CA ALA A 89 28.14 5.96 -27.36
C ALA A 89 29.06 6.65 -26.35
N ASN A 90 28.82 6.51 -25.04
CA ASN A 90 29.71 7.03 -24.00
C ASN A 90 31.11 6.39 -24.04
N ARG A 91 31.22 5.09 -24.35
CA ARG A 91 32.53 4.42 -24.54
C ARG A 91 33.30 4.91 -25.74
N LEU A 92 32.60 5.39 -26.78
CA LEU A 92 33.17 5.93 -27.99
C LEU A 92 33.44 7.46 -27.92
N GLY A 93 33.29 8.07 -26.73
CA GLY A 93 33.50 9.51 -26.54
C GLY A 93 32.43 10.37 -27.15
N ILE A 94 31.39 9.80 -27.72
CA ILE A 94 30.24 10.52 -28.25
C ILE A 94 29.38 10.94 -27.08
N ARG A 95 29.29 12.23 -26.79
CA ARG A 95 28.33 12.79 -25.80
C ARG A 95 26.92 12.59 -26.32
N ALA A 96 26.37 11.38 -26.18
CA ALA A 96 24.94 11.20 -26.31
C ALA A 96 24.27 12.03 -25.21
N LYS A 97 23.21 12.81 -25.58
CA LYS A 97 22.33 13.39 -24.57
C LYS A 97 22.03 12.27 -23.58
N ARG A 98 22.44 12.44 -22.33
CA ARG A 98 22.08 11.53 -21.25
C ARG A 98 20.56 11.51 -21.15
N GLU A 99 19.92 10.59 -21.86
CA GLU A 99 18.59 10.20 -21.43
C GLU A 99 18.78 9.53 -20.06
N PRO A 100 18.10 10.02 -19.03
CA PRO A 100 18.22 9.44 -17.69
C PRO A 100 17.86 7.96 -17.78
N LEU A 101 18.60 7.13 -17.04
CA LEU A 101 18.23 5.71 -16.85
C LEU A 101 16.74 5.66 -16.51
N PRO A 102 15.97 4.71 -17.09
CA PRO A 102 14.56 4.61 -16.77
C PRO A 102 14.43 4.43 -15.26
N PRO A 103 13.65 5.26 -14.57
CA PRO A 103 13.58 5.28 -13.11
C PRO A 103 12.87 4.06 -12.51
N GLY A 104 12.43 3.10 -13.35
CA GLY A 104 11.78 1.85 -12.93
C GLY A 104 11.61 0.86 -14.08
N LEU A 105 11.35 -0.41 -13.75
CA LEU A 105 11.04 -1.48 -14.73
C LEU A 105 9.71 -1.24 -15.46
N LEU A 106 8.76 -0.58 -14.78
CA LEU A 106 7.44 -0.21 -15.29
C LEU A 106 7.34 1.30 -15.39
N ARG A 107 6.45 1.82 -16.25
CA ARG A 107 6.18 3.26 -16.35
C ARG A 107 5.17 3.73 -15.31
N GLY A 108 4.27 2.86 -14.87
CA GLY A 108 3.22 3.15 -13.88
C GLY A 108 2.04 3.97 -14.41
N VAL A 109 2.07 4.41 -15.67
CA VAL A 109 1.01 5.25 -16.26
C VAL A 109 -0.33 4.51 -16.32
N ARG A 110 -0.31 3.24 -16.74
CA ARG A 110 -1.53 2.41 -16.82
C ARG A 110 -2.09 2.11 -15.45
N PHE A 111 -1.24 1.93 -14.45
CA PHE A 111 -1.65 1.68 -13.08
C PHE A 111 -2.31 2.92 -12.48
N GLN A 112 -1.70 4.10 -12.62
CA GLN A 112 -2.31 5.35 -12.15
C GLN A 112 -3.64 5.62 -12.85
N ALA A 113 -3.72 5.49 -14.19
CA ALA A 113 -4.95 5.68 -14.95
C ALA A 113 -6.04 4.68 -14.54
N TYR A 114 -5.66 3.45 -14.16
CA TYR A 114 -6.60 2.46 -13.63
C TYR A 114 -7.21 2.94 -12.30
N ILE A 115 -6.39 3.45 -11.36
CA ILE A 115 -6.87 4.00 -10.09
C ILE A 115 -7.76 5.22 -10.33
N GLU A 116 -7.35 6.15 -11.19
CA GLU A 116 -8.14 7.32 -11.55
C GLU A 116 -9.54 6.93 -12.06
N ARG A 117 -9.61 5.93 -12.91
CA ARG A 117 -10.90 5.41 -13.42
C ARG A 117 -11.76 4.82 -12.31
N LEU A 118 -11.17 4.11 -11.34
CA LEU A 118 -11.90 3.54 -10.20
C LEU A 118 -12.44 4.61 -9.26
N LEU A 119 -11.69 5.69 -9.05
CA LEU A 119 -12.10 6.78 -8.16
C LEU A 119 -13.00 7.82 -8.84
N LYS A 120 -13.10 7.77 -10.19
CA LYS A 120 -13.90 8.73 -10.96
C LYS A 120 -15.36 8.74 -10.49
N HIS A 121 -15.87 9.95 -10.23
CA HIS A 121 -17.25 10.18 -9.76
C HIS A 121 -17.58 9.59 -8.39
N ARG A 122 -16.60 9.14 -7.62
CA ARG A 122 -16.75 8.69 -6.25
C ARG A 122 -16.20 9.71 -5.26
N ARG A 123 -16.78 9.74 -4.07
CA ARG A 123 -16.27 10.55 -2.96
C ARG A 123 -16.03 9.65 -1.76
N PRO A 124 -15.00 9.92 -0.95
CA PRO A 124 -14.77 9.15 0.25
C PRO A 124 -15.91 9.34 1.25
N GLN A 125 -16.33 8.24 1.85
CA GLN A 125 -17.37 8.16 2.86
C GLN A 125 -16.79 8.16 4.28
N ILE A 126 -15.54 7.73 4.41
CA ILE A 126 -14.76 7.75 5.64
C ILE A 126 -13.37 8.34 5.35
N PRO A 127 -12.73 8.97 6.35
CA PRO A 127 -11.38 9.48 6.23
C PRO A 127 -10.39 8.38 5.82
N ILE A 128 -9.58 8.70 4.82
CA ILE A 128 -8.49 7.83 4.32
C ILE A 128 -7.16 8.58 4.36
N PHE A 129 -6.14 7.95 4.89
CA PHE A 129 -4.77 8.44 4.96
C PHE A 129 -3.87 7.53 4.13
N VAL A 130 -3.31 8.08 3.07
CA VAL A 130 -2.39 7.39 2.17
C VAL A 130 -0.97 7.79 2.53
N LEU A 131 -0.18 6.85 2.99
CA LEU A 131 1.22 7.08 3.35
C LEU A 131 2.13 6.82 2.14
N ALA A 132 2.94 7.82 1.81
CA ALA A 132 4.05 7.72 0.87
C ALA A 132 5.36 8.17 1.55
N ALA A 133 6.49 7.99 0.89
CA ALA A 133 7.76 8.56 1.31
C ALA A 133 8.23 9.58 0.25
N ASP A 134 8.73 10.73 0.69
CA ASP A 134 9.35 11.69 -0.21
C ASP A 134 10.82 11.31 -0.43
N LEU A 135 11.18 11.02 -1.67
CA LEU A 135 12.54 10.62 -2.03
C LEU A 135 13.57 11.72 -1.84
N ILE A 136 13.14 13.00 -1.87
CA ILE A 136 14.03 14.15 -1.74
C ILE A 136 14.45 14.36 -0.28
N SER A 137 13.47 14.38 0.63
CA SER A 137 13.71 14.64 2.05
C SER A 137 13.88 13.36 2.90
N GLY A 138 13.48 12.20 2.37
CA GLY A 138 13.41 10.94 3.11
C GLY A 138 12.30 10.90 4.16
N ARG A 139 11.40 11.89 4.21
CA ARG A 139 10.32 11.98 5.20
C ARG A 139 9.07 11.25 4.75
N PRO A 140 8.26 10.72 5.71
CA PRO A 140 6.93 10.26 5.39
C PRO A 140 6.04 11.46 4.99
N VAL A 141 5.18 11.24 4.00
CA VAL A 141 4.14 12.19 3.58
C VAL A 141 2.80 11.47 3.60
N VAL A 142 1.83 12.05 4.29
CA VAL A 142 0.49 11.48 4.45
C VAL A 142 -0.49 12.32 3.65
N PHE A 143 -1.20 11.70 2.72
CA PHE A 143 -2.22 12.35 1.90
C PHE A 143 -3.62 11.98 2.36
N THR A 144 -4.51 12.96 2.35
CA THR A 144 -5.94 12.78 2.62
C THR A 144 -6.77 13.63 1.67
N PRO A 145 -8.04 13.27 1.39
CA PRO A 145 -8.93 14.11 0.59
C PRO A 145 -9.20 15.48 1.23
N ASN A 146 -9.39 16.52 0.41
CA ASN A 146 -9.53 17.92 0.84
C ASN A 146 -10.64 18.22 1.86
N HIS A 147 -11.65 17.36 2.00
CA HIS A 147 -12.72 17.55 2.97
C HIS A 147 -12.36 17.14 4.40
N VAL A 148 -11.26 16.41 4.58
CA VAL A 148 -10.73 16.04 5.90
C VAL A 148 -9.84 17.18 6.38
N ARG A 149 -10.26 17.91 7.44
CA ARG A 149 -9.50 19.06 7.94
C ARG A 149 -8.59 18.65 9.10
N LEU A 150 -7.33 18.47 8.82
CA LEU A 150 -6.28 18.10 9.77
C LEU A 150 -4.97 18.81 9.40
N ASP A 151 -4.19 19.25 10.40
CA ASP A 151 -3.00 20.10 10.18
C ASP A 151 -1.72 19.34 9.82
N ALA A 152 -1.67 18.02 10.05
CA ALA A 152 -0.43 17.24 9.89
C ALA A 152 -0.41 16.37 8.61
N VAL A 153 -1.25 16.71 7.61
CA VAL A 153 -1.43 15.91 6.39
C VAL A 153 -1.49 16.78 5.15
N GLU A 154 -1.12 16.20 4.01
CA GLU A 154 -1.23 16.84 2.71
C GLU A 154 -2.62 16.62 2.12
N HIS A 155 -3.36 17.70 1.92
CA HIS A 155 -4.69 17.67 1.32
C HIS A 155 -4.60 17.59 -0.20
N THR A 156 -5.33 16.64 -0.80
CA THR A 156 -5.31 16.47 -2.25
C THR A 156 -6.62 15.99 -2.84
N ASP A 157 -6.96 16.52 -4.02
CA ASP A 157 -8.01 15.98 -4.88
C ASP A 157 -7.47 14.88 -5.82
N ALA A 158 -6.14 14.76 -5.95
CA ALA A 158 -5.47 13.80 -6.80
C ALA A 158 -5.12 12.50 -6.06
N MET A 159 -6.08 11.92 -5.33
CA MET A 159 -5.86 10.69 -4.53
C MET A 159 -5.30 9.53 -5.33
N ALA A 160 -5.67 9.38 -6.60
CA ALA A 160 -5.11 8.34 -7.46
C ALA A 160 -3.59 8.47 -7.61
N ARG A 161 -3.09 9.71 -7.71
CA ARG A 161 -1.64 9.99 -7.80
C ARG A 161 -0.95 9.73 -6.47
N ALA A 162 -1.58 10.10 -5.34
CA ALA A 162 -1.06 9.80 -4.01
C ALA A 162 -0.95 8.29 -3.78
N VAL A 163 -1.99 7.51 -4.16
CA VAL A 163 -1.97 6.04 -4.08
C VAL A 163 -0.91 5.45 -5.02
N ALA A 164 -0.78 5.98 -6.26
CA ALA A 164 0.27 5.53 -7.18
C ALA A 164 1.66 5.81 -6.61
N GLY A 165 1.89 6.97 -5.98
CA GLY A 165 3.13 7.31 -5.27
C GLY A 165 3.39 6.38 -4.09
N SER A 166 2.35 6.10 -3.28
CA SER A 166 2.43 5.14 -2.18
C SER A 166 2.79 3.71 -2.64
N CYS A 167 2.45 3.35 -3.88
CA CYS A 167 2.76 2.06 -4.49
C CYS A 167 4.04 2.09 -5.35
N ALA A 168 4.74 3.21 -5.42
CA ALA A 168 5.93 3.37 -6.27
C ALA A 168 7.16 2.71 -5.65
N LEU A 169 7.18 1.36 -5.65
CA LEU A 169 8.30 0.58 -5.14
C LEU A 169 9.56 0.89 -5.96
N PRO A 170 10.65 1.38 -5.33
CA PRO A 170 11.89 1.71 -6.02
C PRO A 170 12.45 0.54 -6.84
N GLY A 171 12.89 0.84 -8.06
CA GLY A 171 13.34 -0.16 -9.03
C GLY A 171 12.22 -0.82 -9.83
N VAL A 172 10.99 -0.88 -9.32
CA VAL A 172 9.82 -1.42 -10.03
C VAL A 172 9.04 -0.32 -10.73
N PHE A 173 8.63 0.71 -10.00
CA PHE A 173 7.95 1.87 -10.54
C PHE A 173 8.83 3.13 -10.43
N PRO A 174 8.67 4.09 -11.35
CA PRO A 174 9.31 5.38 -11.20
C PRO A 174 8.72 6.14 -10.01
N PRO A 175 9.50 7.02 -9.37
CA PRO A 175 8.97 7.98 -8.42
C PRO A 175 7.86 8.83 -9.04
N VAL A 176 6.85 9.19 -8.25
CA VAL A 176 5.68 9.94 -8.69
C VAL A 176 5.79 11.39 -8.19
N GLU A 177 5.81 12.34 -9.11
CA GLU A 177 5.76 13.77 -8.76
C GLU A 177 4.37 14.13 -8.24
N HIS A 178 4.28 14.76 -7.07
CA HIS A 178 3.04 15.25 -6.47
C HIS A 178 3.27 16.56 -5.70
N GLY A 179 2.92 17.68 -6.30
CA GLY A 179 3.25 19.00 -5.74
C GLY A 179 4.76 19.17 -5.57
N PRO A 180 5.25 19.50 -4.35
CA PRO A 180 6.68 19.64 -4.09
C PRO A 180 7.42 18.32 -3.86
N TYR A 181 6.70 17.20 -3.84
CA TYR A 181 7.23 15.89 -3.45
C TYR A 181 7.57 15.01 -4.64
N LEU A 182 8.60 14.19 -4.46
CA LEU A 182 8.93 13.07 -5.34
C LEU A 182 8.66 11.77 -4.59
N LEU A 183 7.46 11.20 -4.80
CA LEU A 183 6.94 10.13 -3.99
C LEU A 183 7.48 8.76 -4.41
N VAL A 184 7.81 7.96 -3.41
CA VAL A 184 8.09 6.53 -3.51
C VAL A 184 7.28 5.77 -2.46
N ASP A 185 7.33 4.42 -2.51
CA ASP A 185 6.53 3.54 -1.66
C ASP A 185 6.64 3.91 -0.18
N GLY A 186 5.48 4.09 0.45
CA GLY A 186 5.37 4.46 1.86
C GLY A 186 5.94 3.42 2.81
N ALA A 187 6.05 2.16 2.37
CA ALA A 187 6.66 1.09 3.15
C ALA A 187 8.12 1.38 3.53
N MET A 188 8.81 2.24 2.78
CA MET A 188 10.15 2.69 3.14
C MET A 188 10.21 3.44 4.49
N ARG A 189 9.07 3.92 4.99
CA ARG A 189 8.98 4.65 6.28
C ARG A 189 8.15 3.89 7.31
N HIS A 190 6.94 3.48 6.96
CA HIS A 190 6.07 2.70 7.82
C HIS A 190 5.32 1.67 6.98
N TYR A 191 5.65 0.40 7.17
CA TYR A 191 4.99 -0.68 6.45
C TYR A 191 3.54 -0.85 6.88
N VAL A 192 3.27 -0.76 8.18
CA VAL A 192 1.92 -0.71 8.77
C VAL A 192 1.73 0.70 9.34
N PRO A 193 0.83 1.55 8.81
CA PRO A 193 0.76 2.97 9.15
C PRO A 193 -0.02 3.25 10.46
N VAL A 194 0.30 2.53 11.54
CA VAL A 194 -0.32 2.71 12.87
C VAL A 194 -0.02 4.09 13.43
N SER A 195 1.24 4.55 13.31
CA SER A 195 1.66 5.85 13.78
C SER A 195 0.84 6.99 13.16
N VAL A 196 0.42 6.85 11.89
CA VAL A 196 -0.45 7.82 11.21
C VAL A 196 -1.79 7.94 11.93
N LEU A 197 -2.48 6.83 12.15
CA LEU A 197 -3.79 6.84 12.83
C LEU A 197 -3.69 7.33 14.27
N ARG A 198 -2.60 6.99 14.96
CA ARG A 198 -2.34 7.48 16.32
C ARG A 198 -2.18 9.01 16.33
N GLN A 199 -1.41 9.57 15.41
CA GLN A 199 -1.24 11.03 15.26
C GLN A 199 -2.55 11.72 14.88
N MET A 200 -3.41 11.05 14.13
CA MET A 200 -4.74 11.55 13.78
C MET A 200 -5.75 11.43 14.93
N GLY A 201 -5.39 10.86 16.07
CA GLY A 201 -6.21 10.81 17.27
C GLY A 201 -7.12 9.57 17.36
N CYS A 202 -6.88 8.50 16.62
CA CYS A 202 -7.59 7.24 16.80
C CYS A 202 -7.28 6.63 18.17
N ARG A 203 -8.32 6.28 18.93
CA ARG A 203 -8.19 5.68 20.27
C ARG A 203 -7.77 4.22 20.21
N ARG A 204 -8.30 3.47 19.25
CA ARG A 204 -8.02 2.05 18.98
C ARG A 204 -7.67 1.86 17.54
N ILE A 205 -6.75 0.96 17.26
CA ILE A 205 -6.28 0.70 15.91
C ILE A 205 -6.24 -0.81 15.68
N LEU A 206 -7.00 -1.28 14.70
CA LEU A 206 -6.83 -2.62 14.14
C LEU A 206 -5.74 -2.56 13.08
N ALA A 207 -4.60 -3.16 13.34
CA ALA A 207 -3.48 -3.21 12.43
C ALA A 207 -3.48 -4.53 11.66
N VAL A 208 -3.47 -4.47 10.32
CA VAL A 208 -3.39 -5.66 9.46
C VAL A 208 -1.99 -5.72 8.86
N ASN A 209 -1.20 -6.66 9.32
CA ASN A 209 0.17 -6.89 8.87
C ASN A 209 0.23 -8.10 7.93
N LEU A 210 0.67 -7.88 6.69
CA LEU A 210 0.87 -8.93 5.69
C LEU A 210 2.35 -9.32 5.53
N TYR A 211 3.21 -8.75 6.36
CA TYR A 211 4.63 -8.99 6.28
C TYR A 211 4.98 -10.34 6.91
N ARG A 212 5.59 -11.19 6.13
CA ARG A 212 6.32 -12.36 6.62
C ARG A 212 7.61 -12.52 5.83
N LEU A 213 8.70 -12.64 6.55
CA LEU A 213 9.99 -12.93 5.93
C LEU A 213 9.98 -14.37 5.40
N PRO A 214 10.05 -14.59 4.07
CA PRO A 214 10.06 -15.96 3.54
C PRO A 214 11.28 -16.73 4.06
N ASN A 215 11.06 -17.96 4.54
CA ASN A 215 12.13 -18.87 4.95
C ASN A 215 11.72 -20.31 4.54
N PRO A 216 12.53 -21.08 3.80
CA PRO A 216 13.87 -20.74 3.33
C PRO A 216 13.88 -19.71 2.18
N PHE A 217 15.00 -18.96 2.06
CA PHE A 217 15.24 -17.98 0.99
C PHE A 217 16.43 -18.41 0.13
N HIS A 218 16.20 -18.54 -1.17
CA HIS A 218 17.21 -18.91 -2.15
C HIS A 218 17.25 -17.86 -3.27
N PRO A 219 18.15 -16.86 -3.21
CA PRO A 219 18.27 -15.84 -4.23
C PRO A 219 18.74 -16.45 -5.56
N LYS A 220 18.09 -16.07 -6.66
CA LYS A 220 18.47 -16.45 -8.03
C LYS A 220 19.03 -15.28 -8.81
N THR A 221 18.69 -14.07 -8.42
CA THR A 221 19.05 -12.83 -9.10
C THR A 221 19.53 -11.77 -8.12
N LEU A 222 20.24 -10.76 -8.62
CA LEU A 222 20.62 -9.58 -7.83
C LEU A 222 19.37 -8.85 -7.31
N ILE A 223 18.29 -8.87 -8.09
CA ILE A 223 17.00 -8.27 -7.69
C ILE A 223 16.42 -8.97 -6.47
N ASP A 224 16.51 -10.31 -6.41
CA ASP A 224 16.06 -11.08 -5.23
C ASP A 224 16.84 -10.66 -3.98
N VAL A 225 18.14 -10.42 -4.11
CA VAL A 225 18.98 -9.95 -3.00
C VAL A 225 18.57 -8.55 -2.55
N PHE A 226 18.34 -7.63 -3.49
CA PHE A 226 17.88 -6.27 -3.17
C PHE A 226 16.52 -6.27 -2.49
N LEU A 227 15.55 -7.01 -3.03
CA LEU A 227 14.22 -7.12 -2.42
C LEU A 227 14.30 -7.73 -1.03
N ARG A 228 15.15 -8.74 -0.83
CA ARG A 228 15.37 -9.35 0.49
C ARG A 228 16.01 -8.40 1.49
N ALA A 229 17.02 -7.64 1.06
CA ALA A 229 17.65 -6.63 1.92
C ALA A 229 16.64 -5.56 2.32
N PHE A 230 15.78 -5.14 1.40
CA PHE A 230 14.67 -4.24 1.68
C PHE A 230 13.66 -4.85 2.65
N ASP A 231 13.28 -6.11 2.46
CA ASP A 231 12.42 -6.84 3.40
C ASP A 231 12.98 -6.88 4.83
N ILE A 232 14.30 -7.08 4.97
CA ILE A 232 14.95 -7.10 6.29
C ILE A 232 14.87 -5.72 6.97
N LEU A 233 15.10 -4.64 6.22
CA LEU A 233 14.99 -3.28 6.74
C LEU A 233 13.55 -2.92 7.15
N LEU A 234 12.57 -3.40 6.38
CA LEU A 234 11.16 -3.20 6.71
C LEU A 234 10.75 -3.83 8.04
N ARG A 235 11.32 -4.99 8.38
CA ARG A 235 10.98 -5.71 9.61
C ARG A 235 11.26 -4.88 10.86
N GLU A 236 12.39 -4.19 10.91
CA GLU A 236 12.75 -3.33 12.05
C GLU A 236 11.75 -2.18 12.24
N SER A 237 11.24 -1.62 11.13
CA SER A 237 10.22 -0.57 11.18
C SER A 237 8.85 -1.06 11.67
N ILE A 238 8.52 -2.35 11.46
CA ILE A 238 7.22 -2.92 11.83
C ILE A 238 7.15 -3.13 13.34
N ASP A 239 8.17 -3.72 13.93
CA ASP A 239 8.15 -4.14 15.35
C ASP A 239 7.98 -2.94 16.30
N ASN A 240 8.52 -1.78 15.95
CA ASN A 240 8.44 -0.57 16.77
C ASN A 240 7.06 0.12 16.77
N ASP A 241 6.27 -0.02 15.71
CA ASP A 241 4.99 0.67 15.56
C ASP A 241 3.80 -0.12 16.15
N LEU A 242 3.93 -1.44 16.29
CA LEU A 242 2.83 -2.35 16.64
C LEU A 242 2.69 -2.64 18.14
N ASP A 243 3.74 -2.46 18.92
CA ASP A 243 3.73 -2.77 20.35
C ASP A 243 3.12 -1.62 21.19
N ALA A 244 1.79 -1.54 21.20
CA ALA A 244 1.06 -0.59 22.04
C ALA A 244 -0.30 -1.15 22.45
N PRO A 245 -0.79 -0.88 23.69
CA PRO A 245 -2.08 -1.37 24.18
C PRO A 245 -3.29 -0.91 23.34
N SER A 246 -3.14 0.19 22.60
CA SER A 246 -4.17 0.72 21.69
C SER A 246 -4.19 0.06 20.31
N VAL A 247 -3.36 -0.96 20.09
CA VAL A 247 -3.23 -1.66 18.80
C VAL A 247 -3.61 -3.12 18.95
N PHE A 248 -4.51 -3.60 18.10
CA PHE A 248 -4.80 -5.01 17.92
C PHE A 248 -4.27 -5.47 16.58
N LEU A 249 -3.39 -6.46 16.59
CA LEU A 249 -2.69 -6.94 15.40
C LEU A 249 -3.40 -8.15 14.79
N LEU A 250 -3.69 -8.09 13.49
CA LEU A 250 -4.17 -9.18 12.65
C LEU A 250 -3.09 -9.55 11.63
N GLU A 251 -2.65 -10.79 11.63
CA GLU A 251 -1.61 -11.32 10.74
C GLU A 251 -2.11 -12.53 9.95
N PRO A 252 -2.77 -12.31 8.79
CA PRO A 252 -3.22 -13.40 7.94
C PRO A 252 -2.08 -14.34 7.53
N ASP A 253 -2.28 -15.65 7.67
CA ASP A 253 -1.30 -16.62 7.22
C ASP A 253 -1.39 -16.83 5.70
N LEU A 254 -0.42 -16.30 4.98
CA LEU A 254 -0.32 -16.35 3.52
C LEU A 254 0.71 -17.37 3.03
N SER A 255 1.34 -18.13 3.93
CA SER A 255 2.46 -19.03 3.62
C SER A 255 2.05 -20.22 2.75
N GLY A 256 0.82 -20.71 2.93
CA GLY A 256 0.27 -21.87 2.20
C GLY A 256 -0.23 -21.57 0.79
N VAL A 257 -0.28 -20.30 0.37
CA VAL A 257 -0.88 -19.91 -0.91
C VAL A 257 0.09 -20.16 -2.07
N LYS A 258 -0.22 -21.16 -2.90
CA LYS A 258 0.56 -21.58 -4.08
C LYS A 258 -0.13 -21.18 -5.38
N GLY A 259 0.58 -21.19 -6.51
CA GLY A 259 0.05 -20.90 -7.83
C GLY A 259 0.68 -19.67 -8.50
N HIS A 260 0.16 -19.30 -9.65
CA HIS A 260 0.62 -18.12 -10.39
C HIS A 260 0.26 -16.82 -9.62
N PRO A 261 1.04 -15.74 -9.70
CA PRO A 261 0.84 -14.53 -8.88
C PRO A 261 -0.60 -14.00 -8.81
N PHE A 262 -1.28 -13.86 -9.96
CA PHE A 262 -2.66 -13.33 -9.98
C PHE A 262 -3.73 -14.36 -9.63
N GLU A 263 -3.45 -15.66 -9.80
CA GLU A 263 -4.35 -16.76 -9.42
C GLU A 263 -4.44 -16.91 -7.89
N ARG A 264 -3.47 -16.39 -7.15
CA ARG A 264 -3.43 -16.43 -5.69
C ARG A 264 -4.38 -15.42 -5.02
N LEU A 265 -4.83 -14.41 -5.73
CA LEU A 265 -5.61 -13.31 -5.15
C LEU A 265 -6.86 -13.79 -4.38
N PRO A 266 -7.70 -14.71 -4.90
CA PRO A 266 -8.83 -15.22 -4.14
C PRO A 266 -8.43 -15.95 -2.84
N ALA A 267 -7.31 -16.69 -2.87
CA ALA A 267 -6.81 -17.39 -1.69
C ALA A 267 -6.30 -16.42 -0.61
N TYR A 268 -5.69 -15.31 -1.01
CA TYR A 268 -5.31 -14.24 -0.07
C TYR A 268 -6.54 -13.63 0.59
N ILE A 269 -7.63 -13.37 -0.15
CA ILE A 269 -8.89 -12.88 0.43
C ILE A 269 -9.41 -13.87 1.48
N GLN A 270 -9.41 -15.17 1.18
CA GLN A 270 -9.88 -16.19 2.13
C GLN A 270 -8.99 -16.25 3.40
N ALA A 271 -7.68 -16.18 3.24
CA ALA A 271 -6.77 -16.15 4.39
C ALA A 271 -6.99 -14.92 5.28
N GLY A 272 -7.23 -13.76 4.67
CA GLY A 272 -7.59 -12.55 5.42
C GLY A 272 -8.91 -12.70 6.18
N ARG A 273 -9.92 -13.27 5.54
CA ARG A 273 -11.23 -13.52 6.15
C ARG A 273 -11.12 -14.49 7.32
N ALA A 274 -10.44 -15.61 7.13
CA ALA A 274 -10.22 -16.62 8.18
C ALA A 274 -9.51 -15.99 9.40
N CYS A 275 -8.42 -15.25 9.17
CA CYS A 275 -7.69 -14.57 10.24
C CYS A 275 -8.61 -13.69 11.11
N ALA A 276 -9.45 -12.86 10.51
CA ALA A 276 -10.33 -11.98 11.27
C ALA A 276 -11.47 -12.75 11.96
N GLN A 277 -11.97 -13.83 11.37
CA GLN A 277 -12.98 -14.71 11.98
C GLN A 277 -12.40 -15.47 13.16
N ASP A 278 -11.20 -16.03 13.06
CA ASP A 278 -10.52 -16.76 14.14
C ASP A 278 -10.26 -15.86 15.36
N HIS A 279 -10.15 -14.55 15.15
CA HIS A 279 -9.95 -13.55 16.21
C HIS A 279 -11.22 -12.74 16.55
N ALA A 280 -12.40 -13.20 16.12
CA ALA A 280 -13.64 -12.43 16.23
C ALA A 280 -13.95 -11.94 17.66
N ASP A 281 -13.92 -12.82 18.65
CA ASP A 281 -14.22 -12.48 20.05
C ASP A 281 -13.20 -11.48 20.62
N ALA A 282 -11.93 -11.65 20.31
CA ALA A 282 -10.87 -10.74 20.74
C ALA A 282 -10.99 -9.36 20.09
N VAL A 283 -11.30 -9.31 18.79
CA VAL A 283 -11.57 -8.06 18.07
C VAL A 283 -12.78 -7.35 18.65
N LEU A 284 -13.88 -8.05 18.88
CA LEU A 284 -15.09 -7.46 19.48
C LEU A 284 -14.84 -6.92 20.89
N SER A 285 -14.08 -7.65 21.70
CA SER A 285 -13.67 -7.21 23.05
C SER A 285 -12.80 -5.94 22.95
N PHE A 286 -11.81 -5.94 22.06
CA PHE A 286 -10.92 -4.79 21.85
C PHE A 286 -11.66 -3.54 21.39
N VAL A 287 -12.61 -3.66 20.47
CA VAL A 287 -13.36 -2.52 19.93
C VAL A 287 -14.32 -1.92 20.96
N ARG A 288 -14.83 -2.75 21.90
CA ARG A 288 -15.79 -2.32 22.95
C ARG A 288 -15.10 -1.78 24.21
N SER A 289 -13.86 -2.15 24.49
CA SER A 289 -13.08 -1.69 25.66
C SER A 289 -12.76 -0.20 25.57
#